data_a713e6b3f94ff5f6be4f38c651773e02
#
_entry.id   a713e6b3f94ff5f6be4f38c651773e02
#
_cell.length_a   1.000
_cell.length_b   1.000
_cell.length_c   1.000
_cell.angle_alpha   90.00
_cell.angle_beta   90.00
_cell.angle_gamma   90.00
#
_symmetry.space_group_name_H-M   'P 1'
#
loop_
_entity.id
_entity.type
_entity.pdbx_description
1 polymer ?
#
loop_
_entity_poly.entity_id
_entity_poly.type
_entity_poly.pdbx_seq_one_letter_code
_entity_poly.pdbx_strand_id
1 'polypeptide(L)' 'MKKLLVLAGFFITAQIAYSQVGIGTTNPDPSSLLEVSATNKGVLIPRVSLSDVTDSVLDGVNTAATGLLIFNTNAGT' A
#
# COMPACT_ATOMS: atom_id res chain seq x y z
N MET A 1 -34.60 0.57 25.87
CA MET A 1 -34.86 0.81 24.44
C MET A 1 -33.98 1.91 23.85
N LYS A 2 -33.76 3.01 24.56
CA LYS A 2 -32.89 4.10 24.08
C LYS A 2 -31.44 3.65 23.88
N LYS A 3 -30.92 2.76 24.75
CA LYS A 3 -29.55 2.24 24.64
C LYS A 3 -29.36 1.35 23.40
N LEU A 4 -30.37 0.60 23.02
CA LEU A 4 -30.34 -0.26 21.85
C LEU A 4 -30.31 0.55 20.55
N LEU A 5 -31.03 1.68 20.50
CA LEU A 5 -31.04 2.55 19.34
C LEU A 5 -29.67 3.22 19.11
N VAL A 6 -29.00 3.63 20.18
CA VAL A 6 -27.66 4.25 20.09
C VAL A 6 -26.63 3.23 19.61
N LEU A 7 -26.69 1.99 20.10
CA LEU A 7 -25.82 0.89 19.67
C LEU A 7 -26.00 0.55 18.20
N ALA A 8 -27.26 0.50 17.72
CA ALA A 8 -27.56 0.22 16.32
C ALA A 8 -27.04 1.34 15.39
N GLY A 9 -27.21 2.60 15.81
CA GLY A 9 -26.67 3.74 15.05
C GLY A 9 -25.16 3.76 14.96
N PHE A 10 -24.48 3.42 16.06
CA PHE A 10 -23.02 3.32 16.09
C PHE A 10 -22.52 2.18 15.19
N PHE A 11 -23.19 1.04 15.19
CA PHE A 11 -22.81 -0.11 14.38
C PHE A 11 -22.98 0.19 12.87
N ILE A 12 -24.01 0.92 12.49
CA ILE A 12 -24.25 1.29 11.10
C ILE A 12 -23.16 2.25 10.60
N THR A 13 -22.74 3.23 11.41
CA THR A 13 -21.69 4.17 11.02
C THR A 13 -20.34 3.49 10.86
N ALA A 14 -20.07 2.41 11.61
CA ALA A 14 -18.82 1.66 11.51
C ALA A 14 -18.68 0.89 10.20
N GLN A 15 -19.76 0.71 9.44
CA GLN A 15 -19.74 -0.01 8.17
C GLN A 15 -19.35 0.85 6.99
N ILE A 16 -19.25 2.17 7.16
CA ILE A 16 -18.82 3.10 6.11
C ILE A 16 -17.31 3.26 6.20
N ALA A 17 -16.58 2.18 5.92
CA ALA A 17 -15.12 2.19 5.89
C ALA A 17 -14.64 2.05 4.45
N TYR A 18 -13.84 3.01 3.99
CA TYR A 18 -13.21 2.96 2.69
C TYR A 18 -11.87 2.28 2.80
N SER A 19 -11.56 1.39 1.84
CA SER A 19 -10.32 0.62 1.82
C SER A 19 -9.18 1.31 1.07
N GLN A 20 -9.41 2.48 0.51
CA GLN A 20 -8.40 3.25 -0.18
C GLN A 20 -7.42 3.88 0.81
N VAL A 21 -6.13 3.89 0.44
CA VAL A 21 -5.09 4.53 1.25
C VAL A 21 -4.59 5.76 0.50
N GLY A 22 -4.66 6.91 1.16
CA GLY A 22 -4.11 8.15 0.65
C GLY A 22 -2.98 8.64 1.54
N ILE A 23 -1.85 8.96 0.94
CA ILE A 23 -0.73 9.60 1.62
C ILE A 23 -0.54 10.97 0.98
N GLY A 24 -0.68 12.03 1.78
CA GLY A 24 -0.65 13.40 1.28
C GLY A 24 -1.94 13.87 0.64
N THR A 25 -2.99 13.07 0.69
CA THR A 25 -4.33 13.43 0.23
C THR A 25 -5.38 12.76 1.11
N THR A 26 -6.48 13.48 1.38
CA THR A 26 -7.63 12.91 2.08
C THR A 26 -8.70 12.41 1.12
N ASN A 27 -8.50 12.61 -0.17
CA ASN A 27 -9.47 12.26 -1.20
C ASN A 27 -8.77 11.52 -2.35
N PRO A 28 -8.35 10.26 -2.15
CA PRO A 28 -7.67 9.50 -3.20
C PRO A 28 -8.57 9.33 -4.43
N ASP A 29 -7.94 9.22 -5.60
CA ASP A 29 -8.65 8.98 -6.85
C ASP A 29 -9.46 7.67 -6.74
N PRO A 30 -10.73 7.65 -7.16
CA PRO A 30 -11.55 6.45 -7.06
C PRO A 30 -10.99 5.22 -7.77
N SER A 31 -10.12 5.41 -8.75
CA SER A 31 -9.50 4.30 -9.49
C SER A 31 -8.29 3.71 -8.79
N SER A 32 -7.83 4.30 -7.67
CA SER A 32 -6.62 3.85 -6.98
C SER A 32 -6.96 3.21 -5.64
N LEU A 33 -6.22 2.16 -5.27
CA LEU A 33 -6.23 1.64 -3.91
C LEU A 33 -5.24 2.39 -3.03
N LEU A 34 -4.15 2.86 -3.61
CA LEU A 34 -3.13 3.64 -2.94
C LEU A 34 -2.81 4.85 -3.80
N GLU A 35 -2.95 6.04 -3.23
CA GLU A 35 -2.51 7.27 -3.88
C GLU A 35 -1.53 7.99 -2.96
N VAL A 36 -0.36 8.34 -3.50
CA VAL A 36 0.64 9.16 -2.82
C VAL A 36 0.74 10.48 -3.57
N SER A 37 0.39 11.57 -2.89
CA SER A 37 0.35 12.90 -3.50
C SER A 37 1.33 13.82 -2.79
N ALA A 38 2.20 14.45 -3.55
CA ALA A 38 3.14 15.45 -3.03
C ALA A 38 3.62 16.34 -4.18
N THR A 39 4.08 17.56 -3.83
CA THR A 39 4.66 18.49 -4.81
C THR A 39 6.18 18.51 -4.77
N ASN A 40 6.78 18.02 -3.70
CA ASN A 40 8.23 18.13 -3.46
C ASN A 40 8.85 16.88 -2.84
N LYS A 41 8.13 15.76 -2.84
CA LYS A 41 8.60 14.49 -2.25
C LYS A 41 8.17 13.34 -3.14
N GLY A 42 8.98 12.29 -3.16
CA GLY A 42 8.65 11.07 -3.88
C GLY A 42 8.46 9.88 -2.95
N VAL A 43 8.30 8.73 -3.52
CA VAL A 43 8.18 7.47 -2.80
C VAL A 43 9.53 6.77 -2.82
N LEU A 44 10.03 6.44 -1.63
CA LEU A 44 11.23 5.61 -1.51
C LEU A 44 10.78 4.16 -1.34
N ILE A 45 10.83 3.41 -2.43
CA ILE A 45 10.47 1.99 -2.43
C ILE A 45 11.59 1.17 -1.79
N PRO A 46 11.31 -0.09 -1.38
CA PRO A 46 12.37 -0.95 -0.84
C PRO A 46 13.53 -1.10 -1.81
N ARG A 47 14.75 -0.94 -1.29
CA ARG A 47 15.99 -1.07 -2.06
C ARG A 47 16.60 -2.43 -1.73
N VAL A 48 16.80 -3.23 -2.75
CA VAL A 48 17.27 -4.61 -2.61
C VAL A 48 18.45 -4.81 -3.56
N SER A 49 19.50 -5.48 -3.08
CA SER A 49 20.62 -5.87 -3.94
C SER A 49 20.31 -7.23 -4.54
N LEU A 50 20.04 -7.27 -5.84
CA LEU A 50 19.82 -8.52 -6.54
C LEU A 50 21.15 -9.15 -6.94
N SER A 51 21.23 -10.48 -6.86
CA SER A 51 22.41 -11.20 -7.36
C SER A 51 22.47 -11.18 -8.89
N ASP A 52 21.29 -11.09 -9.53
CA ASP A 52 21.13 -11.05 -10.98
C ASP A 52 19.78 -10.41 -11.29
N VAL A 53 19.60 -9.84 -12.48
CA VAL A 53 18.33 -9.27 -12.92
C VAL A 53 17.22 -10.32 -13.05
N THR A 54 17.61 -11.59 -13.13
CA THR A 54 16.65 -12.71 -13.18
C THR A 54 16.35 -13.27 -11.80
N ASP A 55 16.93 -12.70 -10.72
CA ASP A 55 16.70 -13.17 -9.36
C ASP A 55 15.25 -12.94 -8.96
N SER A 56 14.53 -14.02 -8.71
CA SER A 56 13.13 -14.00 -8.35
C SER A 56 12.87 -14.33 -6.89
N VAL A 57 13.93 -14.49 -6.08
CA VAL A 57 13.83 -14.88 -4.67
C VAL A 57 14.58 -13.84 -3.84
N LEU A 58 13.90 -12.74 -3.50
CA LEU A 58 14.55 -11.59 -2.86
C LEU A 58 14.89 -11.83 -1.39
N ASP A 59 14.08 -12.60 -0.69
CA ASP A 59 14.27 -12.89 0.74
C ASP A 59 15.01 -14.20 0.98
N GLY A 60 15.45 -14.88 -0.07
CA GLY A 60 16.13 -16.17 0.01
C GLY A 60 15.22 -17.37 0.21
N VAL A 61 13.92 -17.17 0.28
CA VAL A 61 12.95 -18.23 0.59
C VAL A 61 11.79 -18.26 -0.39
N ASN A 62 11.16 -17.13 -0.66
CA ASN A 62 9.92 -17.06 -1.43
C ASN A 62 10.14 -16.45 -2.80
N THR A 63 9.46 -17.00 -3.80
CA THR A 63 9.44 -16.41 -5.14
C THR A 63 8.70 -15.08 -5.09
N ALA A 64 9.27 -14.03 -5.69
CA ALA A 64 8.68 -12.71 -5.72
C ALA A 64 7.35 -12.71 -6.45
N ALA A 65 6.38 -11.98 -5.92
CA ALA A 65 5.08 -11.84 -6.56
C ALA A 65 5.21 -11.04 -7.85
N THR A 66 4.39 -11.38 -8.84
CA THR A 66 4.31 -10.61 -10.08
C THR A 66 3.84 -9.18 -9.77
N GLY A 67 4.54 -8.19 -10.28
CA GLY A 67 4.22 -6.79 -10.04
C GLY A 67 4.87 -6.20 -8.79
N LEU A 68 5.73 -6.97 -8.11
CA LEU A 68 6.45 -6.46 -6.94
C LEU A 68 7.42 -5.37 -7.38
N LEU A 69 7.34 -4.22 -6.71
CA LEU A 69 8.14 -3.04 -7.06
C LEU A 69 9.29 -2.87 -6.07
N ILE A 70 10.51 -2.94 -6.56
CA ILE A 70 11.72 -2.69 -5.76
C ILE A 70 12.71 -1.88 -6.59
N PHE A 71 13.70 -1.30 -5.91
CA PHE A 71 14.85 -0.68 -6.55
C PHE A 71 16.07 -1.58 -6.38
N ASN A 72 16.69 -1.99 -7.49
CA ASN A 72 17.88 -2.83 -7.44
C ASN A 72 19.11 -1.96 -7.19
N THR A 73 19.80 -2.22 -6.07
CA THR A 73 21.02 -1.48 -5.70
C THR A 73 22.29 -2.11 -6.25
N ASN A 74 22.22 -3.24 -6.91
CA ASN A 74 23.40 -3.91 -7.48
C ASN A 74 23.70 -3.31 -8.85
N ALA A 75 24.73 -2.47 -8.92
CA ALA A 75 25.12 -1.77 -10.15
C ALA A 75 25.72 -2.70 -11.22
N GLY A 76 26.07 -3.93 -10.88
CA GLY A 76 26.65 -4.90 -11.80
C GLY A 76 25.64 -5.75 -12.57
N THR A 77 24.34 -5.54 -12.32
CA THR A 77 23.28 -6.34 -12.97
C THR A 77 22.36 -5.50 -13.85
#